data_c369d6d3a5de00e153bdbc666f85f861
#
_entry.id   c369d6d3a5de00e153bdbc666f85f861
#
_cell.length_a   1.000
_cell.length_b   1.000
_cell.length_c   1.000
_cell.angle_alpha   90.00
_cell.angle_beta   90.00
_cell.angle_gamma   90.00
#
_symmetry.space_group_name_H-M   'P 1'
#
loop_
_entity.id
_entity.type
_entity.pdbx_description
1 polymer ?
#
loop_
_entity_poly.entity_id
_entity_poly.type
_entity_poly.pdbx_seq_one_letter_code
_entity_poly.pdbx_strand_id
1 'polypeptide(L)'
;MGTMGAERCGWFQSRGDFRMPRSYSNAFAVRRSVPAMLLQIALGSTIIGIVGLTLVKSKAAKWAFNWFFMQIKYNAVALRGIADDYLQARNNKTDLPHMPNRVAIVTGGSRGIGLEIVKMLLKCDMHVIIACRRPEAGEKAIRAIRESGITTGAPEVMELDNASLESVKRFVNEFKNNYQQLDILVNNAGIMFTPYAETKEGFEEQYGVNYLSHFYLTILLTPLLRKAGTAEHCSRVVNVSSLAHLLGDIRFDDINHRDNFLTYEAYAQSKLAQVLSTKSLAKNFDKEHWPIRINAVHPGLVSTDLFDHSYLRYFKFIANVLFKTPAQGATSIVFAAVDPRMEQNSGQYTSNCREVAVNPLVNNEALQDRLFQFSLKQVGLHTIPT
;
A
#
# COMPACT_ATOMS: atom_id res chain seq x y z
N MET A 1 68.58 -1.72 42.80
CA MET A 1 68.95 -3.16 42.77
C MET A 1 67.72 -3.82 42.10
N GLY A 2 67.77 -4.31 40.97
CA GLY A 2 68.55 -4.97 39.99
C GLY A 2 67.50 -5.34 38.89
N THR A 3 67.72 -4.89 37.73
CA THR A 3 68.27 -5.50 36.51
C THR A 3 67.31 -6.42 35.75
N MET A 4 66.95 -5.94 34.56
CA MET A 4 67.08 -6.59 33.22
C MET A 4 66.39 -7.92 32.95
N GLY A 5 65.69 -7.93 31.86
CA GLY A 5 65.35 -9.09 31.12
C GLY A 5 64.56 -8.74 29.87
N ALA A 6 65.27 -8.37 28.79
CA ALA A 6 64.66 -8.25 27.44
C ALA A 6 64.65 -9.62 26.81
N GLU A 7 63.51 -10.06 26.28
CA GLU A 7 63.50 -11.14 25.25
C GLU A 7 62.64 -10.74 24.06
N ARG A 8 63.28 -10.75 22.91
CA ARG A 8 62.76 -10.64 21.56
C ARG A 8 62.28 -12.02 21.11
N CYS A 9 61.08 -12.09 20.53
CA CYS A 9 60.70 -13.14 19.59
C CYS A 9 59.57 -12.53 18.75
N GLY A 10 59.68 -12.32 17.48
CA GLY A 10 59.77 -13.30 16.45
C GLY A 10 58.58 -13.04 15.55
N TRP A 11 58.76 -12.28 14.45
CA TRP A 11 57.76 -12.03 13.40
C TRP A 11 57.47 -13.34 12.71
N PHE A 12 56.17 -13.78 12.70
CA PHE A 12 55.63 -14.72 11.72
C PHE A 12 54.61 -14.02 10.87
N GLN A 13 55.03 -13.62 9.68
CA GLN A 13 54.13 -13.31 8.57
C GLN A 13 53.47 -14.60 8.09
N SER A 14 52.18 -14.79 8.36
CA SER A 14 51.33 -15.70 7.60
C SER A 14 50.43 -14.89 6.73
N ARG A 15 50.77 -14.79 5.44
CA ARG A 15 49.82 -14.40 4.37
C ARG A 15 48.78 -15.49 4.27
N GLY A 16 47.63 -15.30 4.90
CA GLY A 16 46.43 -16.08 4.65
C GLY A 16 45.70 -15.49 3.47
N ASP A 17 45.75 -16.15 2.34
CA ASP A 17 44.89 -15.89 1.18
C ASP A 17 43.42 -16.06 1.60
N PHE A 18 42.77 -14.95 1.88
CA PHE A 18 41.30 -14.91 2.11
C PHE A 18 40.62 -15.01 0.73
N ARG A 19 40.46 -16.25 0.20
CA ARG A 19 39.58 -16.51 -0.94
C ARG A 19 38.14 -16.38 -0.51
N MET A 20 37.50 -15.28 -0.90
CA MET A 20 36.05 -15.12 -0.79
C MET A 20 35.31 -16.31 -1.42
N PRO A 21 34.26 -16.82 -0.81
CA PRO A 21 33.47 -17.90 -1.41
C PRO A 21 32.89 -17.44 -2.75
N ARG A 22 32.99 -18.30 -3.78
CA ARG A 22 32.51 -18.07 -5.16
C ARG A 22 31.03 -17.69 -5.26
N SER A 23 30.23 -17.91 -4.23
CA SER A 23 28.82 -17.52 -4.16
C SER A 23 28.59 -16.00 -4.11
N TYR A 24 29.53 -15.20 -3.61
CA TYR A 24 29.41 -13.74 -3.54
C TYR A 24 29.74 -13.04 -4.86
N SER A 25 30.61 -13.62 -5.70
CA SER A 25 30.95 -13.03 -7.00
C SER A 25 29.80 -13.10 -8.00
N ASN A 26 28.99 -14.16 -7.96
CA ASN A 26 27.82 -14.31 -8.85
C ASN A 26 26.67 -13.35 -8.48
N ALA A 27 26.48 -13.04 -7.20
CA ALA A 27 25.47 -12.07 -6.78
C ALA A 27 25.81 -10.62 -7.21
N PHE A 28 27.10 -10.29 -7.26
CA PHE A 28 27.57 -8.97 -7.71
C PHE A 28 27.51 -8.80 -9.24
N ALA A 29 27.76 -9.87 -10.01
CA ALA A 29 27.68 -9.86 -11.48
C ALA A 29 26.22 -9.77 -11.95
N VAL A 30 25.29 -10.49 -11.32
CA VAL A 30 23.85 -10.39 -11.59
C VAL A 30 23.31 -9.01 -11.23
N ARG A 31 23.80 -8.37 -10.15
CA ARG A 31 23.40 -7.01 -9.76
C ARG A 31 23.80 -5.92 -10.75
N ARG A 32 24.87 -6.11 -11.56
CA ARG A 32 25.31 -5.14 -12.57
C ARG A 32 24.59 -5.31 -13.93
N SER A 33 24.09 -6.47 -14.26
CA SER A 33 23.43 -6.75 -15.54
C SER A 33 21.93 -6.41 -15.56
N VAL A 34 21.26 -6.42 -14.41
CA VAL A 34 19.82 -6.15 -14.30
C VAL A 34 19.44 -4.73 -14.74
N PRO A 35 20.13 -3.65 -14.33
CA PRO A 35 19.83 -2.30 -14.82
C PRO A 35 20.00 -2.14 -16.33
N ALA A 36 21.04 -2.78 -16.91
CA ALA A 36 21.28 -2.74 -18.35
C ALA A 36 20.20 -3.49 -19.13
N MET A 37 19.76 -4.65 -18.66
CA MET A 37 18.69 -5.43 -19.26
C MET A 37 17.33 -4.72 -19.17
N LEU A 38 17.00 -4.09 -18.06
CA LEU A 38 15.79 -3.28 -17.89
C LEU A 38 15.81 -2.05 -18.81
N LEU A 39 16.98 -1.42 -18.98
CA LEU A 39 17.15 -0.31 -19.91
C LEU A 39 16.98 -0.76 -21.37
N GLN A 40 17.47 -1.93 -21.74
CA GLN A 40 17.29 -2.50 -23.08
C GLN A 40 15.85 -2.89 -23.38
N ILE A 41 15.11 -3.41 -22.41
CA ILE A 41 13.68 -3.71 -22.53
C ILE A 41 12.89 -2.39 -22.69
N ALA A 42 13.21 -1.36 -21.91
CA ALA A 42 12.59 -0.05 -22.02
C ALA A 42 12.90 0.63 -23.38
N LEU A 43 14.13 0.57 -23.87
CA LEU A 43 14.54 1.12 -25.18
C LEU A 43 13.93 0.33 -26.35
N GLY A 44 13.90 -1.00 -26.28
CA GLY A 44 13.29 -1.85 -27.31
C GLY A 44 11.79 -1.58 -27.47
N SER A 45 11.05 -1.46 -26.34
CA SER A 45 9.64 -1.11 -26.38
C SER A 45 9.38 0.30 -26.90
N THR A 46 10.30 1.25 -26.68
CA THR A 46 10.20 2.63 -27.19
C THR A 46 10.32 2.69 -28.71
N ILE A 47 11.26 1.95 -29.31
CA ILE A 47 11.49 1.93 -30.75
C ILE A 47 10.31 1.29 -31.50
N ILE A 48 9.77 0.19 -31.01
CA ILE A 48 8.60 -0.49 -31.61
C ILE A 48 7.36 0.42 -31.59
N GLY A 49 7.17 1.20 -30.51
CA GLY A 49 6.05 2.15 -30.41
C GLY A 49 6.14 3.32 -31.39
N ILE A 50 7.33 3.88 -31.59
CA ILE A 50 7.55 5.02 -32.50
C ILE A 50 7.33 4.60 -33.96
N VAL A 51 7.76 3.40 -34.36
CA VAL A 51 7.57 2.88 -35.73
C VAL A 51 6.10 2.56 -36.03
N GLY A 52 5.34 2.08 -35.03
CA GLY A 52 3.89 1.82 -35.17
C GLY A 52 3.04 3.09 -35.34
N LEU A 53 3.49 4.21 -34.82
CA LEU A 53 2.77 5.50 -34.77
C LEU A 53 2.64 6.21 -36.11
N THR A 54 3.58 6.04 -37.03
CA THR A 54 3.58 6.69 -38.32
C THR A 54 2.59 6.09 -39.32
N LEU A 55 2.00 4.94 -39.00
CA LEU A 55 1.26 4.12 -39.98
C LEU A 55 -0.27 4.06 -39.79
N VAL A 56 -0.91 4.57 -38.70
CA VAL A 56 -2.35 4.29 -38.49
C VAL A 56 -3.16 5.49 -37.98
N LYS A 57 -4.13 5.96 -38.80
CA LYS A 57 -5.10 7.03 -38.48
C LYS A 57 -6.35 6.54 -37.69
N SER A 58 -6.41 5.31 -37.18
CA SER A 58 -7.59 4.72 -36.57
C SER A 58 -7.71 4.93 -35.06
N LYS A 59 -8.92 4.79 -34.50
CA LYS A 59 -9.17 4.81 -33.03
C LYS A 59 -8.31 3.75 -32.29
N ALA A 60 -8.12 2.59 -32.89
CA ALA A 60 -7.31 1.50 -32.36
C ALA A 60 -5.82 1.90 -32.19
N ALA A 61 -5.30 2.70 -33.11
CA ALA A 61 -3.92 3.20 -33.01
C ALA A 61 -3.75 4.23 -31.89
N LYS A 62 -4.73 5.12 -31.70
CA LYS A 62 -4.71 6.06 -30.58
C LYS A 62 -4.74 5.31 -29.24
N TRP A 63 -5.55 4.26 -29.15
CA TRP A 63 -5.60 3.41 -27.95
C TRP A 63 -4.27 2.69 -27.70
N ALA A 64 -3.69 2.07 -28.74
CA ALA A 64 -2.40 1.38 -28.64
C ALA A 64 -1.26 2.35 -28.25
N PHE A 65 -1.30 3.58 -28.77
CA PHE A 65 -0.35 4.63 -28.40
C PHE A 65 -0.50 5.04 -26.92
N ASN A 66 -1.70 5.31 -26.47
CA ASN A 66 -1.95 5.67 -25.08
C ASN A 66 -1.53 4.53 -24.15
N TRP A 67 -1.87 3.29 -24.49
CA TRP A 67 -1.44 2.12 -23.76
C TRP A 67 0.09 2.03 -23.65
N PHE A 68 0.80 2.19 -24.78
CA PHE A 68 2.26 2.15 -24.82
C PHE A 68 2.90 3.28 -24.00
N PHE A 69 2.38 4.49 -24.10
CA PHE A 69 2.85 5.62 -23.30
C PHE A 69 2.61 5.43 -21.82
N MET A 70 1.48 4.85 -21.43
CA MET A 70 1.22 4.51 -20.05
C MET A 70 2.19 3.43 -19.55
N GLN A 71 2.52 2.43 -20.36
CA GLN A 71 3.54 1.43 -20.01
C GLN A 71 4.90 2.08 -19.72
N ILE A 72 5.35 3.02 -20.57
CA ILE A 72 6.62 3.73 -20.33
C ILE A 72 6.57 4.51 -19.01
N LYS A 73 5.49 5.26 -18.77
CA LYS A 73 5.32 6.02 -17.52
C LYS A 73 5.32 5.10 -16.30
N TYR A 74 4.58 4.00 -16.35
CA TYR A 74 4.55 3.02 -15.26
C TYR A 74 5.92 2.40 -15.00
N ASN A 75 6.63 2.01 -16.06
CA ASN A 75 7.99 1.47 -15.93
C ASN A 75 8.95 2.49 -15.31
N ALA A 76 8.88 3.77 -15.71
CA ALA A 76 9.71 4.82 -15.14
C ALA A 76 9.41 5.04 -13.64
N VAL A 77 8.12 5.07 -13.28
CA VAL A 77 7.68 5.19 -11.87
C VAL A 77 8.08 3.96 -11.07
N ALA A 78 7.97 2.75 -11.64
CA ALA A 78 8.38 1.51 -10.99
C ALA A 78 9.90 1.47 -10.74
N LEU A 79 10.72 1.85 -11.73
CA LEU A 79 12.18 1.94 -11.57
C LEU A 79 12.57 2.93 -10.48
N ARG A 80 11.93 4.10 -10.45
CA ARG A 80 12.11 5.08 -9.36
C ARG A 80 11.74 4.47 -8.00
N GLY A 81 10.62 3.73 -7.94
CA GLY A 81 10.17 3.04 -6.72
C GLY A 81 11.16 1.99 -6.23
N ILE A 82 11.68 1.15 -7.13
CA ILE A 82 12.71 0.15 -6.80
C ILE A 82 13.97 0.84 -6.27
N ALA A 83 14.41 1.92 -6.91
CA ALA A 83 15.58 2.67 -6.46
C ALA A 83 15.36 3.28 -5.06
N ASP A 84 14.18 3.88 -4.81
CA ASP A 84 13.83 4.42 -3.49
C ASP A 84 13.75 3.30 -2.43
N ASP A 85 13.10 2.18 -2.73
CA ASP A 85 13.02 1.03 -1.83
C ASP A 85 14.40 0.48 -1.45
N TYR A 86 15.33 0.45 -2.40
CA TYR A 86 16.70 0.02 -2.15
C TYR A 86 17.49 1.03 -1.31
N LEU A 87 17.43 2.31 -1.67
CA LEU A 87 18.15 3.39 -0.98
C LEU A 87 17.63 3.59 0.44
N GLN A 88 16.32 3.42 0.67
CA GLN A 88 15.66 3.64 1.94
C GLN A 88 15.46 2.35 2.76
N ALA A 89 15.99 1.21 2.33
CA ALA A 89 15.78 -0.08 3.01
C ALA A 89 16.15 -0.04 4.51
N ARG A 90 17.17 0.74 4.89
CA ARG A 90 17.60 0.91 6.29
C ARG A 90 16.63 1.74 7.13
N ASN A 91 15.88 2.64 6.49
CA ASN A 91 14.91 3.54 7.12
C ASN A 91 13.52 2.91 7.26
N ASN A 92 13.26 1.84 6.51
CA ASN A 92 11.98 1.12 6.55
C ASN A 92 11.86 0.27 7.83
N LYS A 93 11.68 0.95 8.96
CA LYS A 93 11.60 0.37 10.31
C LYS A 93 10.53 1.07 11.13
N THR A 94 9.84 0.30 11.95
CA THR A 94 8.85 0.80 12.91
C THR A 94 8.99 0.04 14.22
N ASP A 95 8.75 0.73 15.31
CA ASP A 95 8.57 0.10 16.60
C ASP A 95 7.18 -0.51 16.68
N LEU A 96 7.04 -1.57 17.46
CA LEU A 96 5.78 -2.23 17.74
C LEU A 96 5.44 -2.00 19.22
N PRO A 97 4.76 -0.90 19.56
CA PRO A 97 4.40 -0.59 20.92
C PRO A 97 3.40 -1.61 21.46
N HIS A 98 3.45 -1.88 22.77
CA HIS A 98 2.45 -2.68 23.45
C HIS A 98 1.15 -1.89 23.60
N MET A 99 0.07 -2.35 22.95
CA MET A 99 -1.22 -1.65 22.81
C MET A 99 -2.40 -2.58 23.17
N PRO A 100 -2.45 -3.11 24.39
CA PRO A 100 -3.52 -4.02 24.80
C PRO A 100 -4.88 -3.29 24.79
N ASN A 101 -5.95 -4.04 24.61
CA ASN A 101 -7.34 -3.55 24.58
C ASN A 101 -7.66 -2.57 23.43
N ARG A 102 -6.75 -2.35 22.49
CA ARG A 102 -7.03 -1.58 21.27
C ARG A 102 -7.53 -2.48 20.16
N VAL A 103 -8.47 -1.95 19.37
CA VAL A 103 -9.13 -2.67 18.28
C VAL A 103 -8.66 -2.15 16.94
N ALA A 104 -8.25 -3.06 16.06
CA ALA A 104 -7.84 -2.73 14.70
C ALA A 104 -8.66 -3.51 13.67
N ILE A 105 -9.01 -2.87 12.55
CA ILE A 105 -9.56 -3.52 11.36
C ILE A 105 -8.52 -3.50 10.25
N VAL A 106 -8.28 -4.66 9.59
CA VAL A 106 -7.42 -4.77 8.42
C VAL A 106 -8.22 -5.37 7.26
N THR A 107 -8.54 -4.54 6.24
CA THR A 107 -9.21 -5.06 5.05
C THR A 107 -8.23 -5.85 4.18
N GLY A 108 -8.67 -7.01 3.66
CA GLY A 108 -7.79 -7.92 2.93
C GLY A 108 -6.70 -8.55 3.80
N GLY A 109 -6.95 -8.72 5.10
CA GLY A 109 -5.99 -9.22 6.09
C GLY A 109 -5.63 -10.70 6.00
N SER A 110 -6.27 -11.49 5.11
CA SER A 110 -6.08 -12.95 5.06
C SER A 110 -4.87 -13.42 4.27
N ARG A 111 -4.18 -12.54 3.51
CA ARG A 111 -3.00 -12.89 2.68
C ARG A 111 -2.11 -11.68 2.37
N GLY A 112 -0.93 -11.96 1.81
CA GLY A 112 -0.01 -10.94 1.29
C GLY A 112 0.40 -9.92 2.34
N ILE A 113 0.40 -8.63 1.97
CA ILE A 113 0.76 -7.52 2.87
C ILE A 113 -0.20 -7.46 4.06
N GLY A 114 -1.51 -7.63 3.81
CA GLY A 114 -2.54 -7.58 4.86
C GLY A 114 -2.30 -8.61 5.98
N LEU A 115 -1.88 -9.81 5.64
CA LEU A 115 -1.52 -10.84 6.62
C LEU A 115 -0.32 -10.42 7.49
N GLU A 116 0.69 -9.79 6.89
CA GLU A 116 1.86 -9.33 7.66
C GLU A 116 1.51 -8.11 8.55
N ILE A 117 0.58 -7.24 8.10
CA ILE A 117 0.03 -6.17 8.96
C ILE A 117 -0.68 -6.79 10.17
N VAL A 118 -1.54 -7.77 9.96
CA VAL A 118 -2.24 -8.49 11.05
C VAL A 118 -1.24 -9.08 12.04
N LYS A 119 -0.19 -9.78 11.56
CA LYS A 119 0.87 -10.34 12.41
C LYS A 119 1.56 -9.27 13.26
N MET A 120 1.87 -8.11 12.66
CA MET A 120 2.55 -7.01 13.37
C MET A 120 1.63 -6.39 14.43
N LEU A 121 0.35 -6.16 14.13
CA LEU A 121 -0.60 -5.60 15.08
C LEU A 121 -0.92 -6.58 16.22
N LEU A 122 -0.96 -7.88 15.97
CA LEU A 122 -1.07 -8.89 17.01
C LEU A 122 0.15 -8.90 17.95
N LYS A 123 1.36 -8.65 17.42
CA LYS A 123 2.56 -8.48 18.26
C LYS A 123 2.51 -7.21 19.11
N CYS A 124 1.70 -6.22 18.75
CA CYS A 124 1.37 -5.07 19.61
C CYS A 124 0.31 -5.43 20.69
N ASP A 125 -0.13 -6.68 20.79
CA ASP A 125 -1.14 -7.19 21.71
C ASP A 125 -2.55 -6.60 21.49
N MET A 126 -2.88 -6.26 20.23
CA MET A 126 -4.17 -5.69 19.85
C MET A 126 -5.22 -6.79 19.57
N HIS A 127 -6.49 -6.39 19.61
CA HIS A 127 -7.59 -7.14 18.99
C HIS A 127 -7.65 -6.77 17.51
N VAL A 128 -7.48 -7.73 16.60
CA VAL A 128 -7.34 -7.48 15.16
C VAL A 128 -8.42 -8.19 14.36
N ILE A 129 -9.31 -7.40 13.75
CA ILE A 129 -10.36 -7.89 12.86
C ILE A 129 -9.78 -8.08 11.45
N ILE A 130 -9.72 -9.32 11.00
CA ILE A 130 -9.36 -9.70 9.63
C ILE A 130 -10.60 -9.58 8.76
N ALA A 131 -10.78 -8.41 8.14
CA ALA A 131 -11.91 -8.18 7.23
C ALA A 131 -11.57 -8.74 5.85
N CYS A 132 -12.26 -9.80 5.42
CA CYS A 132 -11.99 -10.45 4.14
C CYS A 132 -13.25 -11.06 3.51
N ARG A 133 -13.25 -11.19 2.18
CA ARG A 133 -14.39 -11.68 1.40
C ARG A 133 -14.76 -13.15 1.67
N ARG A 134 -13.80 -13.96 2.09
CA ARG A 134 -13.97 -15.38 2.38
C ARG A 134 -13.52 -15.66 3.82
N PRO A 135 -14.45 -15.83 4.76
CA PRO A 135 -14.12 -16.07 6.16
C PRO A 135 -13.19 -17.28 6.37
N GLU A 136 -13.35 -18.34 5.58
CA GLU A 136 -12.51 -19.55 5.69
C GLU A 136 -11.03 -19.25 5.41
N ALA A 137 -10.75 -18.28 4.52
CA ALA A 137 -9.38 -17.83 4.26
C ALA A 137 -8.81 -17.02 5.44
N GLY A 138 -9.65 -16.28 6.15
CA GLY A 138 -9.32 -15.59 7.38
C GLY A 138 -8.98 -16.56 8.50
N GLU A 139 -9.84 -17.57 8.71
CA GLU A 139 -9.62 -18.61 9.71
C GLU A 139 -8.35 -19.44 9.45
N LYS A 140 -8.09 -19.75 8.18
CA LYS A 140 -6.82 -20.37 7.79
C LYS A 140 -5.62 -19.48 8.11
N ALA A 141 -5.74 -18.17 7.89
CA ALA A 141 -4.70 -17.22 8.22
C ALA A 141 -4.45 -17.17 9.74
N ILE A 142 -5.49 -17.16 10.57
CA ILE A 142 -5.37 -17.20 12.04
C ILE A 142 -4.59 -18.45 12.47
N ARG A 143 -4.96 -19.62 11.97
CA ARG A 143 -4.23 -20.87 12.29
C ARG A 143 -2.75 -20.76 11.95
N ALA A 144 -2.43 -20.32 10.74
CA ALA A 144 -1.05 -20.14 10.30
C ALA A 144 -0.27 -19.10 11.13
N ILE A 145 -0.93 -18.03 11.60
CA ILE A 145 -0.33 -17.03 12.51
C ILE A 145 0.02 -17.70 13.84
N ARG A 146 -0.90 -18.45 14.43
CA ARG A 146 -0.68 -19.14 15.71
C ARG A 146 0.41 -20.21 15.61
N GLU A 147 0.41 -20.99 14.52
CA GLU A 147 1.45 -21.98 14.22
C GLU A 147 2.83 -21.34 14.03
N SER A 148 2.91 -20.10 13.57
CA SER A 148 4.17 -19.33 13.45
C SER A 148 4.72 -18.83 14.80
N GLY A 149 4.03 -19.13 15.92
CA GLY A 149 4.46 -18.76 17.28
C GLY A 149 3.97 -17.38 17.75
N ILE A 150 3.13 -16.67 17.01
CA ILE A 150 2.52 -15.41 17.47
C ILE A 150 1.31 -15.77 18.34
N THR A 151 1.46 -15.64 19.67
CA THR A 151 0.43 -15.97 20.67
C THR A 151 -0.25 -14.75 21.28
N THR A 152 0.36 -13.56 21.15
CA THR A 152 -0.17 -12.28 21.61
C THR A 152 -1.34 -11.78 20.77
N GLY A 153 -2.12 -10.87 21.31
CA GLY A 153 -3.28 -10.26 20.67
C GLY A 153 -4.42 -11.24 20.37
N ALA A 154 -5.55 -10.71 19.96
CA ALA A 154 -6.75 -11.48 19.66
C ALA A 154 -7.17 -11.28 18.18
N PRO A 155 -6.94 -12.25 17.29
CA PRO A 155 -7.44 -12.16 15.91
C PRO A 155 -8.88 -12.65 15.83
N GLU A 156 -9.69 -11.98 15.02
CA GLU A 156 -11.07 -12.36 14.70
C GLU A 156 -11.32 -12.16 13.21
N VAL A 157 -12.19 -12.96 12.61
CA VAL A 157 -12.57 -12.84 11.19
C VAL A 157 -13.97 -12.26 11.08
N MET A 158 -14.12 -11.25 10.22
CA MET A 158 -15.42 -10.73 9.80
C MET A 158 -15.50 -10.64 8.28
N GLU A 159 -16.66 -10.98 7.71
CA GLU A 159 -16.87 -10.96 6.25
C GLU A 159 -16.97 -9.53 5.72
N LEU A 160 -16.15 -9.19 4.72
CA LEU A 160 -16.20 -7.93 4.00
C LEU A 160 -15.85 -8.13 2.52
N ASP A 161 -16.81 -7.84 1.64
CA ASP A 161 -16.57 -7.73 0.18
C ASP A 161 -16.52 -6.26 -0.24
N ASN A 162 -15.33 -5.77 -0.52
CA ASN A 162 -15.12 -4.39 -0.98
C ASN A 162 -15.69 -4.12 -2.40
N ALA A 163 -16.13 -5.14 -3.13
CA ALA A 163 -16.83 -4.98 -4.40
C ALA A 163 -18.36 -4.76 -4.22
N SER A 164 -18.82 -4.53 -2.98
CA SER A 164 -20.23 -4.27 -2.67
C SER A 164 -20.38 -3.27 -1.52
N LEU A 165 -20.97 -2.12 -1.78
CA LEU A 165 -21.27 -1.12 -0.74
C LEU A 165 -22.27 -1.65 0.29
N GLU A 166 -23.18 -2.55 -0.12
CA GLU A 166 -24.09 -3.22 0.80
C GLU A 166 -23.33 -4.14 1.77
N SER A 167 -22.30 -4.84 1.29
CA SER A 167 -21.43 -5.65 2.17
C SER A 167 -20.68 -4.75 3.17
N VAL A 168 -20.19 -3.60 2.73
CA VAL A 168 -19.54 -2.60 3.64
C VAL A 168 -20.50 -2.17 4.74
N LYS A 169 -21.76 -1.86 4.38
CA LYS A 169 -22.78 -1.45 5.35
C LYS A 169 -23.12 -2.56 6.35
N ARG A 170 -23.27 -3.80 5.89
CA ARG A 170 -23.51 -4.97 6.76
C ARG A 170 -22.34 -5.17 7.73
N PHE A 171 -21.12 -5.17 7.23
CA PHE A 171 -19.91 -5.27 8.04
C PHE A 171 -19.86 -4.20 9.14
N VAL A 172 -20.13 -2.94 8.81
CA VAL A 172 -20.13 -1.85 9.80
C VAL A 172 -21.22 -2.03 10.85
N ASN A 173 -22.41 -2.48 10.45
CA ASN A 173 -23.50 -2.73 11.41
C ASN A 173 -23.15 -3.88 12.37
N GLU A 174 -22.60 -4.97 11.84
CA GLU A 174 -22.12 -6.10 12.67
C GLU A 174 -21.00 -5.67 13.61
N PHE A 175 -20.02 -4.90 13.11
CA PHE A 175 -18.93 -4.36 13.91
C PHE A 175 -19.46 -3.47 15.07
N LYS A 176 -20.41 -2.55 14.77
CA LYS A 176 -21.03 -1.67 15.78
C LYS A 176 -21.81 -2.41 16.86
N ASN A 177 -22.36 -3.56 16.55
CA ASN A 177 -23.05 -4.40 17.55
C ASN A 177 -22.08 -5.03 18.53
N ASN A 178 -20.87 -5.37 18.10
CA ASN A 178 -19.86 -6.07 18.89
C ASN A 178 -18.83 -5.13 19.55
N TYR A 179 -18.56 -3.97 18.93
CA TYR A 179 -17.50 -3.06 19.34
C TYR A 179 -18.01 -1.64 19.54
N GLN A 180 -17.58 -1.00 20.63
CA GLN A 180 -17.98 0.36 20.98
C GLN A 180 -16.96 1.43 20.54
N GLN A 181 -15.80 1.01 20.07
CA GLN A 181 -14.70 1.90 19.62
C GLN A 181 -13.86 1.21 18.56
N LEU A 182 -13.11 2.00 17.80
CA LEU A 182 -12.15 1.53 16.81
C LEU A 182 -10.89 2.41 16.88
N ASP A 183 -9.74 1.81 17.18
CA ASP A 183 -8.49 2.54 17.31
C ASP A 183 -7.76 2.67 15.99
N ILE A 184 -7.74 1.60 15.17
CA ILE A 184 -7.00 1.58 13.91
C ILE A 184 -7.85 0.99 12.77
N LEU A 185 -7.93 1.71 11.66
CA LEU A 185 -8.51 1.21 10.41
C LEU A 185 -7.42 1.17 9.32
N VAL A 186 -7.10 -0.02 8.83
CA VAL A 186 -6.17 -0.20 7.70
C VAL A 186 -6.95 -0.60 6.45
N ASN A 187 -7.14 0.34 5.54
CA ASN A 187 -7.76 0.17 4.23
C ASN A 187 -6.71 -0.42 3.26
N ASN A 188 -6.47 -1.73 3.36
CA ASN A 188 -5.41 -2.42 2.62
C ASN A 188 -5.92 -3.23 1.43
N ALA A 189 -7.17 -3.73 1.44
CA ALA A 189 -7.70 -4.51 0.32
C ALA A 189 -7.55 -3.77 -1.01
N GLY A 190 -7.21 -4.50 -2.07
CA GLY A 190 -7.07 -3.88 -3.38
C GLY A 190 -6.87 -4.89 -4.50
N ILE A 191 -7.17 -4.43 -5.70
CA ILE A 191 -6.96 -5.11 -6.98
C ILE A 191 -6.17 -4.20 -7.91
N MET A 192 -5.49 -4.79 -8.87
CA MET A 192 -4.63 -4.05 -9.79
C MET A 192 -4.68 -4.66 -11.19
N PHE A 193 -4.86 -3.80 -12.20
CA PHE A 193 -4.78 -4.14 -13.62
C PHE A 193 -5.76 -5.23 -14.07
N THR A 194 -6.90 -5.35 -13.38
CA THR A 194 -7.97 -6.27 -13.78
C THR A 194 -8.56 -5.88 -15.13
N PRO A 195 -9.10 -6.84 -15.90
CA PRO A 195 -9.98 -6.51 -17.02
C PRO A 195 -11.14 -5.62 -16.56
N TYR A 196 -11.78 -4.93 -17.52
CA TYR A 196 -12.97 -4.14 -17.18
C TYR A 196 -14.05 -5.01 -16.54
N ALA A 197 -14.47 -4.60 -15.37
CA ALA A 197 -15.61 -5.14 -14.63
C ALA A 197 -16.23 -4.02 -13.79
N GLU A 198 -17.49 -4.19 -13.42
CA GLU A 198 -18.19 -3.27 -12.53
C GLU A 198 -18.57 -3.98 -11.22
N THR A 199 -18.59 -3.22 -10.11
CA THR A 199 -19.14 -3.65 -8.83
C THR A 199 -20.66 -3.85 -8.92
N LYS A 200 -21.26 -4.37 -7.86
CA LYS A 200 -22.73 -4.54 -7.80
C LYS A 200 -23.49 -3.24 -8.01
N GLU A 201 -22.89 -2.13 -7.59
CA GLU A 201 -23.50 -0.79 -7.69
C GLU A 201 -23.11 -0.06 -9.00
N GLY A 202 -22.41 -0.74 -9.94
CA GLY A 202 -22.07 -0.20 -11.26
C GLY A 202 -20.87 0.73 -11.30
N PHE A 203 -19.94 0.61 -10.36
CA PHE A 203 -18.65 1.32 -10.39
C PHE A 203 -17.57 0.46 -11.04
N GLU A 204 -16.64 1.08 -11.78
CA GLU A 204 -15.46 0.38 -12.27
C GLU A 204 -14.75 -0.29 -11.08
N GLU A 205 -14.35 -1.56 -11.25
CA GLU A 205 -14.00 -2.43 -10.13
C GLU A 205 -12.80 -1.92 -9.33
N GLN A 206 -11.76 -1.37 -9.98
CA GLN A 206 -10.60 -0.84 -9.26
C GLN A 206 -10.95 0.45 -8.50
N TYR A 207 -11.79 1.32 -9.08
CA TYR A 207 -12.30 2.50 -8.39
C TYR A 207 -13.18 2.11 -7.20
N GLY A 208 -14.12 1.18 -7.40
CA GLY A 208 -15.05 0.70 -6.38
C GLY A 208 -14.34 0.02 -5.22
N VAL A 209 -13.48 -0.97 -5.50
CA VAL A 209 -12.79 -1.79 -4.50
C VAL A 209 -11.66 -1.03 -3.79
N ASN A 210 -10.79 -0.34 -4.54
CA ASN A 210 -9.61 0.28 -3.93
C ASN A 210 -9.96 1.57 -3.20
N TYR A 211 -10.94 2.33 -3.69
CA TYR A 211 -11.23 3.66 -3.20
C TYR A 211 -12.61 3.81 -2.57
N LEU A 212 -13.69 3.66 -3.35
CA LEU A 212 -15.03 4.08 -2.91
C LEU A 212 -15.54 3.27 -1.72
N SER A 213 -15.29 1.96 -1.70
CA SER A 213 -15.64 1.09 -0.57
C SER A 213 -14.89 1.47 0.71
N HIS A 214 -13.60 1.79 0.61
CA HIS A 214 -12.78 2.21 1.75
C HIS A 214 -13.14 3.62 2.23
N PHE A 215 -13.47 4.52 1.30
CA PHE A 215 -14.04 5.82 1.65
C PHE A 215 -15.33 5.64 2.46
N TYR A 216 -16.27 4.83 1.97
CA TYR A 216 -17.54 4.55 2.63
C TYR A 216 -17.34 3.89 4.01
N LEU A 217 -16.47 2.87 4.09
CA LEU A 217 -16.11 2.21 5.34
C LEU A 217 -15.56 3.20 6.37
N THR A 218 -14.63 4.07 5.96
CA THR A 218 -14.04 5.10 6.81
C THR A 218 -15.10 6.07 7.33
N ILE A 219 -15.97 6.58 6.43
CA ILE A 219 -17.05 7.50 6.80
C ILE A 219 -18.00 6.86 7.83
N LEU A 220 -18.44 5.62 7.59
CA LEU A 220 -19.37 4.93 8.48
C LEU A 220 -18.77 4.56 9.85
N LEU A 221 -17.43 4.34 9.91
CA LEU A 221 -16.72 4.02 11.15
C LEU A 221 -16.19 5.27 11.88
N THR A 222 -16.30 6.47 11.31
CA THR A 222 -15.84 7.72 11.94
C THR A 222 -16.35 7.91 13.36
N PRO A 223 -17.62 7.64 13.71
CA PRO A 223 -18.09 7.80 15.09
C PRO A 223 -17.31 6.91 16.10
N LEU A 224 -16.95 5.69 15.70
CA LEU A 224 -16.18 4.77 16.55
C LEU A 224 -14.70 5.15 16.64
N LEU A 225 -14.11 5.64 15.52
CA LEU A 225 -12.75 6.19 15.50
C LEU A 225 -12.65 7.42 16.41
N ARG A 226 -13.64 8.32 16.34
CA ARG A 226 -13.70 9.50 17.20
C ARG A 226 -13.81 9.14 18.68
N LYS A 227 -14.58 8.09 19.00
CA LYS A 227 -14.76 7.62 20.38
C LYS A 227 -13.49 6.97 20.96
N ALA A 228 -12.69 6.30 20.13
CA ALA A 228 -11.44 5.65 20.55
C ALA A 228 -10.31 6.67 20.76
N GLY A 229 -10.26 7.73 19.95
CA GLY A 229 -9.19 8.72 20.01
C GLY A 229 -9.28 9.63 21.23
N THR A 230 -8.14 10.06 21.73
CA THR A 230 -7.97 11.11 22.75
C THR A 230 -6.96 12.15 22.26
N ALA A 231 -6.75 13.21 23.02
CA ALA A 231 -5.75 14.24 22.69
C ALA A 231 -4.33 13.68 22.69
N GLU A 232 -4.05 12.69 23.57
CA GLU A 232 -2.74 12.06 23.73
C GLU A 232 -2.55 10.90 22.76
N HIS A 233 -3.64 10.25 22.34
CA HIS A 233 -3.61 9.06 21.49
C HIS A 233 -4.76 9.09 20.48
N CYS A 234 -4.49 9.67 19.33
CA CYS A 234 -5.47 9.70 18.25
C CYS A 234 -5.72 8.30 17.66
N SER A 235 -6.96 8.04 17.25
CA SER A 235 -7.24 6.88 16.39
C SER A 235 -6.60 7.09 15.00
N ARG A 236 -6.32 6.00 14.28
CA ARG A 236 -5.56 6.03 13.03
C ARG A 236 -6.31 5.40 11.88
N VAL A 237 -6.33 6.08 10.74
CA VAL A 237 -6.78 5.52 9.47
C VAL A 237 -5.61 5.49 8.50
N VAL A 238 -5.35 4.34 7.91
CA VAL A 238 -4.24 4.15 6.95
C VAL A 238 -4.80 3.65 5.62
N ASN A 239 -4.69 4.48 4.58
CA ASN A 239 -5.09 4.13 3.22
C ASN A 239 -3.89 3.59 2.45
N VAL A 240 -3.94 2.31 2.05
CA VAL A 240 -2.85 1.71 1.27
C VAL A 240 -2.97 2.09 -0.20
N SER A 241 -2.23 3.13 -0.57
CA SER A 241 -2.15 3.66 -1.92
C SER A 241 -0.94 3.07 -2.69
N SER A 242 -0.46 3.75 -3.71
CA SER A 242 0.63 3.29 -4.59
C SER A 242 1.34 4.47 -5.24
N LEU A 243 2.59 4.29 -5.68
CA LEU A 243 3.26 5.23 -6.60
C LEU A 243 2.48 5.47 -7.89
N ALA A 244 1.57 4.58 -8.26
CA ALA A 244 0.67 4.75 -9.40
C ALA A 244 -0.17 6.04 -9.32
N HIS A 245 -0.45 6.56 -8.10
CA HIS A 245 -1.16 7.83 -7.93
C HIS A 245 -0.47 9.00 -8.65
N LEU A 246 0.86 8.95 -8.84
CA LEU A 246 1.62 9.97 -9.56
C LEU A 246 1.20 10.09 -11.04
N LEU A 247 0.60 9.05 -11.60
CA LEU A 247 0.15 8.97 -12.99
C LEU A 247 -1.37 9.13 -13.12
N GLY A 248 -2.08 9.27 -11.99
CA GLY A 248 -3.52 9.35 -11.95
C GLY A 248 -4.07 10.73 -12.32
N ASP A 249 -5.31 10.72 -12.76
CA ASP A 249 -6.19 11.86 -12.92
C ASP A 249 -7.61 11.45 -12.49
N ILE A 250 -8.50 12.40 -12.17
CA ILE A 250 -9.88 12.11 -11.77
C ILE A 250 -10.83 12.52 -12.90
N ARG A 251 -11.39 11.53 -13.56
CA ARG A 251 -12.31 11.72 -14.70
C ARG A 251 -13.76 11.78 -14.21
N PHE A 252 -14.22 12.92 -13.71
CA PHE A 252 -15.58 13.07 -13.20
C PHE A 252 -16.67 12.79 -14.26
N ASP A 253 -16.37 13.06 -15.52
CA ASP A 253 -17.32 12.86 -16.64
C ASP A 253 -17.41 11.39 -17.04
N ASP A 254 -16.36 10.60 -16.80
CA ASP A 254 -16.30 9.15 -17.03
C ASP A 254 -15.49 8.45 -15.94
N ILE A 255 -15.96 8.53 -14.70
CA ILE A 255 -15.30 7.97 -13.53
C ILE A 255 -15.12 6.45 -13.63
N ASN A 256 -15.94 5.81 -14.42
CA ASN A 256 -15.95 4.37 -14.66
C ASN A 256 -15.11 3.96 -15.88
N HIS A 257 -14.49 4.89 -16.61
CA HIS A 257 -13.72 4.60 -17.82
C HIS A 257 -14.47 3.80 -18.88
N ARG A 258 -15.79 4.03 -19.06
CA ARG A 258 -16.64 3.27 -19.98
C ARG A 258 -16.29 3.52 -21.44
N ASP A 259 -15.90 4.76 -21.80
CA ASP A 259 -15.63 5.15 -23.18
C ASP A 259 -14.32 4.59 -23.73
N ASN A 260 -13.26 4.57 -22.92
CA ASN A 260 -11.93 4.12 -23.30
C ASN A 260 -11.21 3.53 -22.09
N PHE A 261 -11.52 2.27 -21.75
CA PHE A 261 -10.89 1.61 -20.61
C PHE A 261 -9.41 1.32 -20.87
N LEU A 262 -8.57 1.87 -20.01
CA LEU A 262 -7.18 1.48 -19.84
C LEU A 262 -6.98 1.10 -18.38
N THR A 263 -6.76 -0.17 -18.11
CA THR A 263 -6.67 -0.71 -16.74
C THR A 263 -5.63 0.02 -15.89
N TYR A 264 -4.54 0.50 -16.51
CA TYR A 264 -3.50 1.29 -15.83
C TYR A 264 -4.01 2.66 -15.39
N GLU A 265 -4.83 3.34 -16.21
CA GLU A 265 -5.42 4.63 -15.87
C GLU A 265 -6.45 4.48 -14.76
N ALA A 266 -7.32 3.46 -14.83
CA ALA A 266 -8.31 3.16 -13.81
C ALA A 266 -7.64 2.86 -12.45
N TYR A 267 -6.56 2.05 -12.44
CA TYR A 267 -5.78 1.82 -11.24
C TYR A 267 -5.16 3.10 -10.69
N ALA A 268 -4.51 3.90 -11.55
CA ALA A 268 -3.88 5.16 -11.15
C ALA A 268 -4.92 6.15 -10.58
N GLN A 269 -6.10 6.25 -11.20
CA GLN A 269 -7.23 7.04 -10.70
C GLN A 269 -7.65 6.58 -9.31
N SER A 270 -7.84 5.27 -9.09
CA SER A 270 -8.23 4.73 -7.79
C SER A 270 -7.22 5.07 -6.69
N LYS A 271 -5.92 5.02 -7.02
CA LYS A 271 -4.83 5.32 -6.08
C LYS A 271 -4.65 6.82 -5.83
N LEU A 272 -4.90 7.66 -6.83
CA LEU A 272 -4.94 9.12 -6.65
C LEU A 272 -6.15 9.53 -5.79
N ALA A 273 -7.32 8.94 -6.04
CA ALA A 273 -8.53 9.21 -5.25
C ALA A 273 -8.32 8.89 -3.75
N GLN A 274 -7.59 7.82 -3.42
CA GLN A 274 -7.23 7.52 -2.03
C GLN A 274 -6.38 8.63 -1.39
N VAL A 275 -5.39 9.19 -2.11
CA VAL A 275 -4.52 10.25 -1.56
C VAL A 275 -5.28 11.57 -1.43
N LEU A 276 -6.09 11.94 -2.44
CA LEU A 276 -6.96 13.13 -2.39
C LEU A 276 -7.93 13.07 -1.21
N SER A 277 -8.64 11.95 -1.06
CA SER A 277 -9.60 11.79 0.05
C SER A 277 -8.92 11.75 1.41
N THR A 278 -7.68 11.24 1.50
CA THR A 278 -6.88 11.32 2.74
C THR A 278 -6.65 12.76 3.14
N LYS A 279 -6.26 13.64 2.20
CA LYS A 279 -6.10 15.09 2.46
C LYS A 279 -7.40 15.74 2.88
N SER A 280 -8.49 15.48 2.14
CA SER A 280 -9.80 16.07 2.42
C SER A 280 -10.34 15.62 3.79
N LEU A 281 -10.26 14.33 4.12
CA LEU A 281 -10.70 13.81 5.41
C LEU A 281 -9.84 14.33 6.57
N ALA A 282 -8.52 14.45 6.40
CA ALA A 282 -7.65 15.06 7.41
C ALA A 282 -8.09 16.47 7.74
N LYS A 283 -8.35 17.32 6.72
CA LYS A 283 -8.88 18.68 6.92
C LYS A 283 -10.22 18.69 7.67
N ASN A 284 -11.14 17.78 7.30
CA ASN A 284 -12.44 17.69 7.96
C ASN A 284 -12.29 17.28 9.43
N PHE A 285 -11.44 16.29 9.73
CA PHE A 285 -11.22 15.84 11.11
C PHE A 285 -10.56 16.93 11.97
N ASP A 286 -9.57 17.64 11.42
CA ASP A 286 -8.90 18.77 12.12
C ASP A 286 -9.86 19.94 12.36
N LYS A 287 -10.70 20.29 11.37
CA LYS A 287 -11.71 21.35 11.50
C LYS A 287 -12.73 21.08 12.62
N GLU A 288 -13.14 19.81 12.74
CA GLU A 288 -14.08 19.35 13.76
C GLU A 288 -13.39 19.01 15.10
N HIS A 289 -12.06 19.18 15.17
CA HIS A 289 -11.23 18.82 16.34
C HIS A 289 -11.37 17.35 16.77
N TRP A 290 -11.59 16.44 15.80
CA TRP A 290 -11.70 15.03 16.09
C TRP A 290 -10.30 14.40 16.27
N PRO A 291 -10.10 13.58 17.30
CA PRO A 291 -8.81 12.94 17.57
C PRO A 291 -8.59 11.75 16.64
N ILE A 292 -8.58 12.00 15.32
CA ILE A 292 -8.40 11.01 14.26
C ILE A 292 -7.25 11.47 13.36
N ARG A 293 -6.26 10.61 13.12
CA ARG A 293 -5.20 10.84 12.14
C ARG A 293 -5.40 9.92 10.93
N ILE A 294 -5.42 10.48 9.73
CA ILE A 294 -5.57 9.72 8.50
C ILE A 294 -4.39 9.97 7.58
N ASN A 295 -3.75 8.90 7.12
CA ASN A 295 -2.59 8.99 6.23
C ASN A 295 -2.69 7.98 5.08
N ALA A 296 -2.08 8.30 3.95
CA ALA A 296 -1.93 7.38 2.82
C ALA A 296 -0.50 6.83 2.77
N VAL A 297 -0.36 5.56 2.40
CA VAL A 297 0.93 4.87 2.44
C VAL A 297 1.19 4.11 1.13
N HIS A 298 2.42 4.24 0.61
CA HIS A 298 2.95 3.33 -0.38
C HIS A 298 3.77 2.22 0.29
N PRO A 299 3.40 0.94 0.13
CA PRO A 299 4.13 -0.16 0.76
C PRO A 299 5.49 -0.45 0.11
N GLY A 300 5.81 0.16 -1.02
CA GLY A 300 6.87 -0.23 -1.93
C GLY A 300 6.37 -1.14 -3.04
N LEU A 301 7.28 -1.59 -3.89
CA LEU A 301 7.01 -2.65 -4.86
C LEU A 301 7.17 -4.00 -4.16
N VAL A 302 6.05 -4.64 -3.84
CA VAL A 302 6.00 -5.84 -3.00
C VAL A 302 5.62 -7.06 -3.83
N SER A 303 6.41 -8.15 -3.74
CA SER A 303 6.13 -9.40 -4.43
C SER A 303 4.90 -10.08 -3.81
N THR A 304 3.75 -9.92 -4.46
CA THR A 304 2.45 -10.49 -4.06
C THR A 304 1.64 -10.90 -5.28
N ASP A 305 0.54 -11.64 -5.06
CA ASP A 305 -0.44 -12.03 -6.11
C ASP A 305 -1.11 -10.81 -6.78
N LEU A 306 -0.92 -9.60 -6.26
CA LEU A 306 -1.45 -8.37 -6.86
C LEU A 306 -0.97 -8.17 -8.32
N PHE A 307 0.19 -8.73 -8.67
CA PHE A 307 0.77 -8.66 -10.03
C PHE A 307 0.27 -9.74 -11.00
N ASP A 308 -0.68 -10.61 -10.60
CA ASP A 308 -1.14 -11.72 -11.43
C ASP A 308 -1.81 -11.28 -12.75
N HIS A 309 -2.38 -10.08 -12.81
CA HIS A 309 -2.91 -9.46 -14.03
C HIS A 309 -1.90 -8.60 -14.80
N SER A 310 -0.65 -8.52 -14.36
CA SER A 310 0.42 -7.81 -15.05
C SER A 310 1.36 -8.78 -15.81
N TYR A 311 2.12 -8.24 -16.77
CA TYR A 311 3.17 -9.03 -17.45
C TYR A 311 4.27 -9.51 -16.48
N LEU A 312 4.41 -8.90 -15.28
CA LEU A 312 5.37 -9.29 -14.25
C LEU A 312 5.10 -10.69 -13.68
N ARG A 313 3.90 -11.24 -13.85
CA ARG A 313 3.58 -12.63 -13.49
C ARG A 313 4.52 -13.64 -14.17
N TYR A 314 5.00 -13.34 -15.38
CA TYR A 314 5.93 -14.18 -16.13
C TYR A 314 7.37 -14.05 -15.64
N PHE A 315 7.67 -13.03 -14.84
CA PHE A 315 9.02 -12.73 -14.33
C PHE A 315 9.07 -12.78 -12.80
N LYS A 316 8.29 -13.68 -12.17
CA LYS A 316 8.20 -13.82 -10.70
C LYS A 316 9.59 -13.97 -10.03
N PHE A 317 10.54 -14.65 -10.68
CA PHE A 317 11.89 -14.77 -10.15
C PHE A 317 12.59 -13.40 -10.03
N ILE A 318 12.46 -12.55 -11.04
CA ILE A 318 13.06 -11.20 -11.03
C ILE A 318 12.34 -10.33 -9.99
N ALA A 319 11.02 -10.43 -9.95
CA ALA A 319 10.21 -9.70 -8.96
C ALA A 319 10.60 -10.08 -7.52
N ASN A 320 10.81 -11.36 -7.22
CA ASN A 320 11.23 -11.84 -5.89
C ASN A 320 12.62 -11.34 -5.46
N VAL A 321 13.50 -11.01 -6.42
CA VAL A 321 14.86 -10.48 -6.13
C VAL A 321 14.85 -8.97 -5.95
N LEU A 322 14.00 -8.25 -6.72
CA LEU A 322 14.02 -6.79 -6.79
C LEU A 322 12.99 -6.13 -5.87
N PHE A 323 11.89 -6.81 -5.58
CA PHE A 323 10.78 -6.25 -4.82
C PHE A 323 10.92 -6.58 -3.33
N LYS A 324 10.28 -5.78 -2.52
CA LYS A 324 10.13 -6.05 -1.09
C LYS A 324 9.37 -7.34 -0.83
N THR A 325 9.67 -7.97 0.29
CA THR A 325 8.82 -9.01 0.85
C THR A 325 7.51 -8.40 1.39
N PRO A 326 6.43 -9.18 1.53
CA PRO A 326 5.20 -8.71 2.17
C PRO A 326 5.42 -8.09 3.56
N ALA A 327 6.32 -8.65 4.37
CA ALA A 327 6.67 -8.13 5.69
C ALA A 327 7.34 -6.74 5.59
N GLN A 328 8.26 -6.54 4.65
CA GLN A 328 8.88 -5.24 4.41
C GLN A 328 7.87 -4.19 3.92
N GLY A 329 6.89 -4.60 3.10
CA GLY A 329 5.80 -3.73 2.66
C GLY A 329 4.87 -3.34 3.81
N ALA A 330 4.54 -4.29 4.69
CA ALA A 330 3.72 -4.07 5.87
C ALA A 330 4.36 -3.08 6.85
N THR A 331 5.69 -3.05 6.96
CA THR A 331 6.41 -2.14 7.88
C THR A 331 6.02 -0.68 7.69
N SER A 332 5.96 -0.17 6.45
CA SER A 332 5.56 1.23 6.19
C SER A 332 4.11 1.51 6.57
N ILE A 333 3.23 0.52 6.43
CA ILE A 333 1.80 0.65 6.75
C ILE A 333 1.62 0.64 8.27
N VAL A 334 2.28 -0.29 8.96
CA VAL A 334 2.23 -0.39 10.42
C VAL A 334 2.89 0.83 11.07
N PHE A 335 3.96 1.38 10.49
CA PHE A 335 4.52 2.67 10.90
C PHE A 335 3.43 3.77 10.94
N ALA A 336 2.65 3.94 9.90
CA ALA A 336 1.57 4.93 9.90
C ALA A 336 0.45 4.60 10.89
N ALA A 337 0.27 3.31 11.21
CA ALA A 337 -0.79 2.84 12.11
C ALA A 337 -0.45 2.97 13.60
N VAL A 338 0.80 2.68 14.03
CA VAL A 338 1.11 2.55 15.45
C VAL A 338 2.32 3.36 15.92
N ASP A 339 3.16 3.87 15.00
CA ASP A 339 4.39 4.56 15.41
C ASP A 339 4.08 5.89 16.10
N PRO A 340 4.67 6.20 17.26
CA PRO A 340 4.45 7.46 17.99
C PRO A 340 4.79 8.71 17.16
N ARG A 341 5.74 8.63 16.23
CA ARG A 341 6.09 9.74 15.33
C ARG A 341 4.94 10.20 14.45
N MET A 342 3.93 9.35 14.26
CA MET A 342 2.73 9.65 13.45
C MET A 342 1.58 10.25 14.26
N GLU A 343 1.73 10.46 15.59
CA GLU A 343 0.67 10.96 16.47
C GLU A 343 0.17 12.36 16.07
N GLN A 344 1.10 13.22 15.63
CA GLN A 344 0.77 14.59 15.22
C GLN A 344 0.60 14.74 13.70
N ASN A 345 0.76 13.64 12.93
CA ASN A 345 0.78 13.69 11.47
C ASN A 345 -0.54 13.19 10.87
N SER A 346 -1.20 14.05 10.10
CA SER A 346 -2.43 13.74 9.37
C SER A 346 -2.37 14.27 7.94
N GLY A 347 -3.02 13.59 7.01
CA GLY A 347 -3.05 13.99 5.61
C GLY A 347 -1.73 13.76 4.86
N GLN A 348 -0.79 13.01 5.41
CA GLN A 348 0.49 12.74 4.76
C GLN A 348 0.40 11.55 3.79
N TYR A 349 1.31 11.54 2.82
CA TYR A 349 1.61 10.38 1.99
C TYR A 349 3.02 9.89 2.30
N THR A 350 3.11 8.66 2.80
CA THR A 350 4.38 8.10 3.27
C THR A 350 4.82 6.88 2.47
N SER A 351 6.14 6.69 2.37
CA SER A 351 6.81 5.50 1.84
C SER A 351 8.10 5.28 2.61
N ASN A 352 8.46 4.03 2.88
CA ASN A 352 9.70 3.72 3.63
C ASN A 352 9.78 4.49 4.97
N CYS A 353 8.65 4.57 5.69
CA CYS A 353 8.50 5.24 7.00
C CYS A 353 8.89 6.73 6.99
N ARG A 354 8.71 7.42 5.86
CA ARG A 354 8.93 8.86 5.71
C ARG A 354 7.91 9.49 4.78
N GLU A 355 7.64 10.78 4.93
CA GLU A 355 6.83 11.53 3.98
C GLU A 355 7.54 11.67 2.63
N VAL A 356 6.79 11.54 1.54
CA VAL A 356 7.29 11.63 0.17
C VAL A 356 6.38 12.49 -0.70
N ALA A 357 6.94 12.95 -1.85
CA ALA A 357 6.20 13.77 -2.79
C ALA A 357 4.99 13.04 -3.38
N VAL A 358 3.93 13.81 -3.62
CA VAL A 358 2.66 13.36 -4.20
C VAL A 358 2.47 13.93 -5.61
N ASN A 359 1.48 13.41 -6.33
CA ASN A 359 0.97 14.03 -7.55
C ASN A 359 0.56 15.49 -7.24
N PRO A 360 0.97 16.50 -8.05
CA PRO A 360 0.61 17.90 -7.83
C PRO A 360 -0.90 18.15 -7.67
N LEU A 361 -1.75 17.35 -8.31
CA LEU A 361 -3.21 17.41 -8.17
C LEU A 361 -3.67 17.19 -6.72
N VAL A 362 -2.90 16.48 -5.90
CA VAL A 362 -3.22 16.24 -4.49
C VAL A 362 -3.27 17.53 -3.68
N ASN A 363 -2.54 18.57 -4.09
CA ASN A 363 -2.53 19.87 -3.40
C ASN A 363 -3.62 20.83 -3.92
N ASN A 364 -4.45 20.41 -4.88
CA ASN A 364 -5.57 21.19 -5.38
C ASN A 364 -6.78 21.01 -4.46
N GLU A 365 -7.05 22.01 -3.62
CA GLU A 365 -8.14 21.97 -2.64
C GLU A 365 -9.52 21.86 -3.28
N ALA A 366 -9.75 22.58 -4.38
CA ALA A 366 -11.02 22.49 -5.10
C ALA A 366 -11.27 21.07 -5.66
N LEU A 367 -10.19 20.37 -6.10
CA LEU A 367 -10.29 18.99 -6.54
C LEU A 367 -10.58 18.04 -5.35
N GLN A 368 -9.92 18.26 -4.21
CA GLN A 368 -10.16 17.49 -2.98
C GLN A 368 -11.64 17.60 -2.56
N ASP A 369 -12.18 18.83 -2.50
CA ASP A 369 -13.55 19.10 -2.09
C ASP A 369 -14.56 18.53 -3.10
N ARG A 370 -14.29 18.70 -4.41
CA ARG A 370 -15.12 18.13 -5.48
C ARG A 370 -15.19 16.60 -5.38
N LEU A 371 -14.05 15.93 -5.21
CA LEU A 371 -14.02 14.47 -5.07
C LEU A 371 -14.75 14.02 -3.80
N PHE A 372 -14.54 14.71 -2.69
CA PHE A 372 -15.20 14.39 -1.42
C PHE A 372 -16.73 14.45 -1.54
N GLN A 373 -17.27 15.56 -2.06
CA GLN A 373 -18.72 15.71 -2.25
C GLN A 373 -19.27 14.71 -3.28
N PHE A 374 -18.52 14.46 -4.36
CA PHE A 374 -18.88 13.49 -5.36
C PHE A 374 -18.95 12.07 -4.77
N SER A 375 -17.98 11.69 -3.93
CA SER A 375 -17.94 10.38 -3.29
C SER A 375 -19.04 10.20 -2.24
N LEU A 376 -19.34 11.24 -1.44
CA LEU A 376 -20.50 11.21 -0.53
C LEU A 376 -21.78 10.92 -1.30
N LYS A 377 -22.00 11.61 -2.41
CA LYS A 377 -23.19 11.37 -3.26
C LYS A 377 -23.22 9.94 -3.81
N GLN A 378 -22.08 9.38 -4.25
CA GLN A 378 -21.99 8.03 -4.77
C GLN A 378 -22.36 6.96 -3.73
N VAL A 379 -22.05 7.19 -2.45
CA VAL A 379 -22.39 6.27 -1.35
C VAL A 379 -23.71 6.62 -0.65
N GLY A 380 -24.50 7.56 -1.19
CA GLY A 380 -25.81 7.94 -0.68
C GLY A 380 -25.78 8.74 0.62
N LEU A 381 -24.69 9.47 0.89
CA LEU A 381 -24.53 10.32 2.07
C LEU A 381 -24.43 11.80 1.68
N HIS A 382 -24.75 12.69 2.63
CA HIS A 382 -24.61 14.14 2.48
C HIS A 382 -23.49 14.71 3.35
N THR A 383 -23.20 14.08 4.47
CA THR A 383 -22.20 14.51 5.46
C THR A 383 -21.53 13.27 6.10
N ILE A 384 -20.45 13.51 6.83
CA ILE A 384 -19.86 12.50 7.72
C ILE A 384 -20.82 12.31 8.90
N PRO A 385 -21.23 11.09 9.26
CA PRO A 385 -22.03 10.81 10.45
C PRO A 385 -21.29 11.24 11.73
N THR A 386 -21.99 11.84 12.67
CA THR A 386 -21.42 12.31 13.96
C THR A 386 -21.62 11.30 15.07
#